data_c8eb0c95c855bc46966529c0b7d9ec38
#
_entry.id   c8eb0c95c855bc46966529c0b7d9ec38
#
_cell.length_a   1.000
_cell.length_b   1.000
_cell.length_c   1.000
_cell.angle_alpha   90.00
_cell.angle_beta   90.00
_cell.angle_gamma   90.00
#
_symmetry.space_group_name_H-M   'P 1'
#
loop_
_entity.id
_entity.type
_entity.pdbx_description
1 polymer ?
#
loop_
_entity_poly.entity_id
_entity_poly.type
_entity_poly.pdbx_seq_one_letter_code
_entity_poly.pdbx_strand_id
1 'polypeptide(L)'
;MMSKKNTYDFAIIGAGIVGLSTALHLQRQNKSVLVLEKEKKPGLHQSGRNSGVIHSGIYYKPNSSKSELSIRGRNLLIEYLNERGINYRQEGKVVVDNDLDKLENLQSRSKELEMDGVDIVQDDDLLSIEPNSVIKTGLFVPQAGVVDYGEVVRT
;
A
#
# COMPACT_ATOMS: atom_id res chain seq x y z
N MET A 1 33.46 -36.28 -0.96
CA MET A 1 33.25 -34.82 -0.76
C MET A 1 31.96 -34.65 -0.01
N MET A 2 32.01 -34.28 1.27
CA MET A 2 30.79 -33.96 2.04
C MET A 2 30.18 -32.67 1.43
N SER A 3 28.92 -32.76 0.98
CA SER A 3 28.14 -31.56 0.58
C SER A 3 28.09 -30.60 1.76
N LYS A 4 28.56 -29.37 1.58
CA LYS A 4 28.35 -28.29 2.56
C LYS A 4 26.84 -28.20 2.80
N LYS A 5 26.36 -28.56 4.01
CA LYS A 5 24.99 -28.32 4.41
C LYS A 5 24.79 -26.80 4.37
N ASN A 6 24.00 -26.31 3.41
CA ASN A 6 23.57 -24.92 3.43
C ASN A 6 22.63 -24.76 4.61
N THR A 7 23.06 -24.02 5.63
CA THR A 7 22.24 -23.65 6.79
C THR A 7 21.79 -22.21 6.61
N TYR A 8 20.54 -21.95 6.91
CA TYR A 8 19.94 -20.61 6.88
C TYR A 8 19.41 -20.25 8.28
N ASP A 9 19.46 -18.97 8.63
CA ASP A 9 18.90 -18.49 9.89
C ASP A 9 17.37 -18.57 9.88
N PHE A 10 16.76 -18.31 8.68
CA PHE A 10 15.31 -18.30 8.50
C PHE A 10 14.91 -18.99 7.19
N ALA A 11 13.77 -19.68 7.24
CA ALA A 11 13.06 -20.17 6.07
C ALA A 11 11.67 -19.52 6.00
N ILE A 12 11.37 -18.87 4.87
CA ILE A 12 10.08 -18.20 4.62
C ILE A 12 9.33 -19.01 3.57
N ILE A 13 8.07 -19.35 3.88
CA ILE A 13 7.20 -20.10 2.99
C ILE A 13 6.28 -19.11 2.26
N GLY A 14 6.44 -19.01 0.94
CA GLY A 14 5.70 -18.14 0.04
C GLY A 14 6.49 -16.90 -0.38
N ALA A 15 6.63 -16.71 -1.70
CA ALA A 15 7.27 -15.55 -2.33
C ALA A 15 6.21 -14.53 -2.82
N GLY A 16 5.17 -14.28 -2.04
CA GLY A 16 4.31 -13.11 -2.18
C GLY A 16 4.95 -11.89 -1.53
N ILE A 17 4.30 -10.71 -1.66
CA ILE A 17 4.84 -9.43 -1.16
C ILE A 17 5.18 -9.49 0.34
N VAL A 18 4.38 -10.17 1.15
CA VAL A 18 4.62 -10.31 2.60
C VAL A 18 5.88 -11.14 2.87
N GLY A 19 6.02 -12.30 2.21
CA GLY A 19 7.20 -13.15 2.40
C GLY A 19 8.47 -12.47 1.92
N LEU A 20 8.43 -11.82 0.75
CA LEU A 20 9.61 -11.14 0.19
C LEU A 20 10.00 -9.91 0.99
N SER A 21 9.04 -9.08 1.45
CA SER A 21 9.37 -7.95 2.32
C SER A 21 9.94 -8.39 3.66
N THR A 22 9.45 -9.51 4.22
CA THR A 22 10.03 -10.12 5.42
C THR A 22 11.45 -10.59 5.17
N ALA A 23 11.70 -11.27 4.03
CA ALA A 23 13.04 -11.73 3.65
C ALA A 23 14.01 -10.55 3.52
N LEU A 24 13.61 -9.51 2.82
CA LEU A 24 14.39 -8.29 2.62
C LEU A 24 14.73 -7.63 3.97
N HIS A 25 13.76 -7.53 4.87
CA HIS A 25 13.98 -6.96 6.20
C HIS A 25 14.98 -7.77 7.02
N LEU A 26 14.90 -9.10 6.99
CA LEU A 26 15.86 -9.98 7.66
C LEU A 26 17.27 -9.89 7.03
N GLN A 27 17.37 -9.83 5.71
CA GLN A 27 18.65 -9.63 5.01
C GLN A 27 19.31 -8.30 5.38
N ARG A 28 18.55 -7.22 5.50
CA ARG A 28 19.05 -5.91 5.98
C ARG A 28 19.60 -5.99 7.42
N GLN A 29 19.23 -7.02 8.19
CA GLN A 29 19.79 -7.35 9.51
C GLN A 29 20.92 -8.39 9.46
N ASN A 30 21.51 -8.63 8.29
CA ASN A 30 22.59 -9.60 8.05
C ASN A 30 22.17 -11.06 8.39
N LYS A 31 20.88 -11.41 8.23
CA LYS A 31 20.40 -12.79 8.36
C LYS A 31 20.41 -13.50 7.02
N SER A 32 20.80 -14.77 7.03
CA SER A 32 20.69 -15.65 5.87
C SER A 32 19.25 -16.19 5.78
N VAL A 33 18.60 -16.01 4.64
CA VAL A 33 17.19 -16.32 4.44
C VAL A 33 16.99 -17.22 3.23
N LEU A 34 16.23 -18.30 3.41
CA LEU A 34 15.72 -19.16 2.35
C LEU A 34 14.25 -18.83 2.12
N VAL A 35 13.88 -18.50 0.88
CA VAL A 35 12.46 -18.34 0.49
C VAL A 35 12.05 -19.56 -0.33
N LEU A 36 10.96 -20.20 0.07
CA LEU A 36 10.37 -21.35 -0.60
C LEU A 36 9.05 -20.93 -1.24
N GLU A 37 8.94 -21.10 -2.57
CA GLU A 37 7.73 -20.80 -3.34
C GLU A 37 7.26 -22.06 -4.07
N LYS A 38 5.96 -22.36 -4.03
CA LYS A 38 5.37 -23.52 -4.71
C LYS A 38 5.19 -23.28 -6.21
N GLU A 39 5.06 -22.03 -6.61
CA GLU A 39 4.87 -21.65 -8.00
C GLU A 39 6.21 -21.44 -8.72
N LYS A 40 6.17 -21.40 -10.05
CA LYS A 40 7.36 -21.21 -10.90
C LYS A 40 7.98 -19.80 -10.79
N LYS A 41 7.21 -18.83 -10.29
CA LYS A 41 7.62 -17.42 -10.16
C LYS A 41 7.00 -16.83 -8.90
N PRO A 42 7.65 -15.82 -8.28
CA PRO A 42 7.07 -15.10 -7.16
C PRO A 42 5.84 -14.29 -7.56
N GLY A 43 4.96 -14.01 -6.62
CA GLY A 43 3.83 -13.09 -6.77
C GLY A 43 2.68 -13.55 -7.66
N LEU A 44 2.59 -14.81 -8.06
CA LEU A 44 1.56 -15.29 -8.99
C LEU A 44 0.12 -15.33 -8.42
N HIS A 45 -0.03 -15.12 -7.13
CA HIS A 45 -1.33 -15.08 -6.45
C HIS A 45 -1.75 -13.63 -6.13
N GLN A 46 -2.21 -13.36 -4.90
CA GLN A 46 -2.77 -12.07 -4.50
C GLN A 46 -1.83 -10.87 -4.77
N SER A 47 -0.52 -11.07 -4.63
CA SER A 47 0.46 -9.99 -4.85
C SER A 47 0.54 -9.52 -6.30
N GLY A 48 0.25 -10.38 -7.27
CA GLY A 48 0.19 -10.04 -8.70
C GLY A 48 -1.24 -9.94 -9.27
N ARG A 49 -2.28 -10.13 -8.44
CA ARG A 49 -3.69 -10.14 -8.84
C ARG A 49 -4.53 -9.25 -7.92
N ASN A 50 -4.24 -7.98 -7.92
CA ASN A 50 -4.90 -6.96 -7.09
C ASN A 50 -5.15 -5.70 -7.92
N SER A 51 -5.81 -4.71 -7.32
CA SER A 51 -6.13 -3.43 -7.97
C SER A 51 -4.94 -2.45 -8.09
N GLY A 52 -3.78 -2.79 -7.56
CA GLY A 52 -2.60 -1.92 -7.58
C GLY A 52 -2.66 -0.72 -6.63
N VAL A 53 -3.69 -0.61 -5.80
CA VAL A 53 -3.89 0.58 -4.95
C VAL A 53 -2.90 0.61 -3.80
N ILE A 54 -2.21 1.74 -3.66
CA ILE A 54 -1.49 2.12 -2.45
C ILE A 54 -2.50 2.79 -1.52
N HIS A 55 -2.95 2.07 -0.50
CA HIS A 55 -4.00 2.54 0.40
C HIS A 55 -3.52 3.64 1.34
N SER A 56 -4.33 4.70 1.48
CA SER A 56 -4.05 5.82 2.40
C SER A 56 -4.18 5.45 3.88
N GLY A 57 -5.07 4.52 4.22
CA GLY A 57 -5.37 4.15 5.61
C GLY A 57 -6.58 4.86 6.23
N ILE A 58 -7.21 5.80 5.52
CA ILE A 58 -8.28 6.69 6.03
C ILE A 58 -9.49 5.97 6.65
N TYR A 59 -9.80 4.76 6.18
CA TYR A 59 -10.95 3.99 6.70
C TYR A 59 -10.69 3.31 8.04
N TYR A 60 -9.44 3.23 8.48
CA TYR A 60 -9.12 2.55 9.72
C TYR A 60 -9.29 3.45 10.93
N LYS A 61 -9.72 2.84 12.03
CA LYS A 61 -9.89 3.56 13.30
C LYS A 61 -8.52 4.12 13.75
N PRO A 62 -8.42 5.40 14.10
CA PRO A 62 -7.20 5.99 14.68
C PRO A 62 -6.72 5.19 15.90
N ASN A 63 -5.42 5.17 16.11
CA ASN A 63 -4.76 4.44 17.20
C ASN A 63 -5.03 2.92 17.20
N SER A 64 -5.37 2.35 16.04
CA SER A 64 -5.46 0.90 15.86
C SER A 64 -4.21 0.38 15.14
N SER A 65 -3.83 -0.88 15.41
CA SER A 65 -2.73 -1.51 14.69
C SER A 65 -2.93 -1.50 13.16
N LYS A 66 -4.20 -1.49 12.69
CA LYS A 66 -4.50 -1.39 11.25
C LYS A 66 -4.13 -0.02 10.69
N SER A 67 -4.46 1.08 11.38
CA SER A 67 -4.08 2.42 10.92
C SER A 67 -2.58 2.62 10.96
N GLU A 68 -1.94 2.28 12.07
CA GLU A 68 -0.50 2.41 12.24
C GLU A 68 0.30 1.62 11.18
N LEU A 69 -0.01 0.32 11.03
CA LEU A 69 0.68 -0.54 10.08
C LEU A 69 0.38 -0.15 8.62
N SER A 70 -0.84 0.32 8.32
CA SER A 70 -1.19 0.76 6.97
C SER A 70 -0.42 2.02 6.57
N ILE A 71 -0.39 3.04 7.44
CA ILE A 71 0.31 4.31 7.18
C ILE A 71 1.82 4.07 7.11
N ARG A 72 2.38 3.37 8.09
CA ARG A 72 3.81 3.02 8.10
C ARG A 72 4.19 2.17 6.89
N GLY A 73 3.38 1.15 6.55
CA GLY A 73 3.62 0.27 5.41
C GLY A 73 3.58 1.01 4.08
N ARG A 74 2.65 1.97 3.91
CA ARG A 74 2.60 2.86 2.74
C ARG A 74 3.88 3.67 2.61
N ASN A 75 4.35 4.30 3.68
CA ASN A 75 5.56 5.13 3.66
C ASN A 75 6.79 4.29 3.29
N LEU A 76 6.97 3.13 3.94
CA LEU A 76 8.05 2.19 3.62
C LEU A 76 7.97 1.66 2.18
N LEU A 77 6.77 1.45 1.66
CA LEU A 77 6.59 1.06 0.25
C LEU A 77 7.04 2.18 -0.68
N ILE A 78 6.64 3.42 -0.46
CA ILE A 78 7.03 4.57 -1.28
C ILE A 78 8.56 4.76 -1.25
N GLU A 79 9.19 4.66 -0.07
CA GLU A 79 10.64 4.67 0.06
C GLU A 79 11.29 3.58 -0.81
N TYR A 80 10.81 2.35 -0.70
CA TYR A 80 11.30 1.22 -1.49
C TYR A 80 11.12 1.43 -3.00
N LEU A 81 9.96 1.94 -3.43
CA LEU A 81 9.70 2.22 -4.85
C LEU A 81 10.71 3.24 -5.40
N ASN A 82 10.98 4.31 -4.64
CA ASN A 82 11.96 5.33 -4.99
C ASN A 82 13.39 4.76 -5.02
N GLU A 83 13.79 3.98 -4.00
CA GLU A 83 15.10 3.32 -3.94
C GLU A 83 15.36 2.42 -5.15
N ARG A 84 14.31 1.76 -5.65
CA ARG A 84 14.39 0.78 -6.75
C ARG A 84 14.07 1.34 -8.12
N GLY A 85 13.66 2.61 -8.21
CA GLY A 85 13.24 3.23 -9.46
C GLY A 85 11.98 2.60 -10.06
N ILE A 86 11.09 2.05 -9.21
CA ILE A 86 9.82 1.47 -9.63
C ILE A 86 8.80 2.60 -9.81
N ASN A 87 8.17 2.64 -10.98
CA ASN A 87 7.19 3.66 -11.29
C ASN A 87 5.91 3.46 -10.47
N TYR A 88 5.42 4.53 -9.86
CA TYR A 88 4.13 4.60 -9.20
C TYR A 88 3.52 5.99 -9.41
N ARG A 89 2.21 6.11 -9.19
CA ARG A 89 1.50 7.40 -9.27
C ARG A 89 0.76 7.63 -7.96
N GLN A 90 0.94 8.80 -7.37
CA GLN A 90 0.24 9.23 -6.16
C GLN A 90 -0.67 10.40 -6.50
N GLU A 91 -1.73 10.12 -7.24
CA GLU A 91 -2.72 11.09 -7.72
C GLU A 91 -3.88 11.29 -6.72
N GLY A 92 -3.84 10.58 -5.61
CA GLY A 92 -4.92 10.58 -4.63
C GLY A 92 -6.07 9.66 -5.02
N LYS A 93 -7.15 9.82 -4.29
CA LYS A 93 -8.47 9.22 -4.58
C LYS A 93 -9.56 10.15 -4.12
N VAL A 94 -10.75 10.03 -4.72
CA VAL A 94 -11.97 10.66 -4.23
C VAL A 94 -12.88 9.59 -3.63
N VAL A 95 -13.41 9.85 -2.45
CA VAL A 95 -14.49 9.08 -1.83
C VAL A 95 -15.76 9.88 -2.03
N VAL A 96 -16.66 9.42 -2.90
CA VAL A 96 -17.92 10.12 -3.19
C VAL A 96 -19.04 9.54 -2.32
N ASP A 97 -19.83 10.42 -1.73
CA ASP A 97 -21.05 10.07 -0.98
C ASP A 97 -22.03 11.26 -1.01
N ASN A 98 -23.34 10.98 -0.98
CA ASN A 98 -24.37 12.00 -0.83
C ASN A 98 -24.58 12.41 0.65
N ASP A 99 -24.05 11.63 1.58
CA ASP A 99 -24.12 11.85 3.01
C ASP A 99 -22.88 12.63 3.46
N LEU A 100 -23.07 13.94 3.64
CA LEU A 100 -22.00 14.85 4.04
C LEU A 100 -21.43 14.50 5.42
N ASP A 101 -22.25 14.05 6.36
CA ASP A 101 -21.80 13.68 7.70
C ASP A 101 -20.77 12.54 7.66
N LYS A 102 -20.93 11.60 6.73
CA LYS A 102 -19.92 10.53 6.53
C LYS A 102 -18.59 11.07 6.03
N LEU A 103 -18.63 12.01 5.08
CA LEU A 103 -17.40 12.61 4.54
C LEU A 103 -16.71 13.47 5.61
N GLU A 104 -17.46 14.25 6.40
CA GLU A 104 -16.94 15.04 7.53
C GLU A 104 -16.32 14.14 8.61
N ASN A 105 -16.96 13.01 8.91
CA ASN A 105 -16.42 12.01 9.83
C ASN A 105 -15.10 11.42 9.33
N LEU A 106 -14.98 11.16 8.03
CA LEU A 106 -13.70 10.70 7.43
C LEU A 106 -12.65 11.81 7.44
N GLN A 107 -13.03 13.05 7.15
CA GLN A 107 -12.13 14.19 7.23
C GLN A 107 -11.64 14.44 8.68
N SER A 108 -12.54 14.36 9.66
CA SER A 108 -12.12 14.44 11.07
C SER A 108 -11.15 13.33 11.44
N ARG A 109 -11.42 12.11 10.98
CA ARG A 109 -10.51 10.96 11.18
C ARG A 109 -9.15 11.18 10.52
N SER A 110 -9.09 11.82 9.36
CA SER A 110 -7.82 12.10 8.69
C SER A 110 -6.91 13.00 9.54
N LYS A 111 -7.49 13.95 10.27
CA LYS A 111 -6.74 14.82 11.21
C LYS A 111 -6.15 14.03 12.36
N GLU A 112 -6.93 13.07 12.93
CA GLU A 112 -6.44 12.18 13.99
C GLU A 112 -5.34 11.21 13.49
N LEU A 113 -5.33 10.90 12.18
CA LEU A 113 -4.33 10.07 11.50
C LEU A 113 -3.16 10.88 10.94
N GLU A 114 -3.10 12.17 11.21
CA GLU A 114 -2.04 13.09 10.74
C GLU A 114 -1.89 13.06 9.20
N MET A 115 -3.04 13.02 8.49
CA MET A 115 -3.09 13.00 7.03
C MET A 115 -3.40 14.40 6.50
N ASP A 116 -2.42 15.05 5.89
CA ASP A 116 -2.58 16.39 5.33
C ASP A 116 -3.30 16.40 3.98
N GLY A 117 -3.95 17.53 3.66
CA GLY A 117 -4.58 17.77 2.36
C GLY A 117 -5.81 16.90 2.07
N VAL A 118 -6.45 16.37 3.11
CA VAL A 118 -7.71 15.63 2.99
C VAL A 118 -8.87 16.61 3.10
N ASP A 119 -9.50 16.91 1.97
CA ASP A 119 -10.51 17.97 1.87
C ASP A 119 -11.80 17.50 1.22
N ILE A 120 -12.93 18.06 1.68
CA ILE A 120 -14.22 17.91 1.03
C ILE A 120 -14.21 18.77 -0.23
N VAL A 121 -14.53 18.13 -1.36
CA VAL A 121 -14.62 18.76 -2.68
C VAL A 121 -16.04 18.62 -3.22
N GLN A 122 -16.55 19.67 -3.87
CA GLN A 122 -17.93 19.72 -4.33
C GLN A 122 -18.05 20.27 -5.75
N ASP A 123 -19.14 19.94 -6.42
CA ASP A 123 -19.53 20.43 -7.73
C ASP A 123 -18.37 20.46 -8.77
N ASP A 124 -17.99 21.64 -9.25
CA ASP A 124 -16.99 21.81 -10.31
C ASP A 124 -15.59 21.37 -9.84
N ASP A 125 -15.25 21.55 -8.57
CA ASP A 125 -13.98 21.11 -8.01
C ASP A 125 -13.90 19.57 -8.03
N LEU A 126 -15.00 18.89 -7.65
CA LEU A 126 -15.06 17.43 -7.75
C LEU A 126 -15.00 16.96 -9.20
N LEU A 127 -15.73 17.60 -10.11
CA LEU A 127 -15.75 17.24 -11.53
C LEU A 127 -14.41 17.51 -12.22
N SER A 128 -13.61 18.43 -11.71
CA SER A 128 -12.23 18.64 -12.21
C SER A 128 -11.31 17.46 -11.91
N ILE A 129 -11.59 16.71 -10.82
CA ILE A 129 -10.81 15.54 -10.39
C ILE A 129 -11.41 14.26 -10.99
N GLU A 130 -12.74 14.11 -10.94
CA GLU A 130 -13.47 12.94 -11.45
C GLU A 130 -14.65 13.40 -12.34
N PRO A 131 -14.37 13.63 -13.63
CA PRO A 131 -15.36 14.18 -14.58
C PRO A 131 -16.62 13.32 -14.78
N ASN A 132 -16.55 12.03 -14.47
CA ASN A 132 -17.65 11.08 -14.63
C ASN A 132 -18.49 10.89 -13.36
N SER A 133 -18.20 11.62 -12.29
CA SER A 133 -18.97 11.51 -11.06
C SER A 133 -20.40 12.03 -11.26
N VAL A 134 -21.37 11.18 -10.90
CA VAL A 134 -22.80 11.60 -10.82
C VAL A 134 -23.14 12.16 -9.45
N ILE A 135 -22.32 11.91 -8.44
CA ILE A 135 -22.41 12.48 -7.10
C ILE A 135 -21.57 13.76 -7.08
N LYS A 136 -22.12 14.81 -6.49
CA LYS A 136 -21.51 16.14 -6.51
C LYS A 136 -20.70 16.49 -5.27
N THR A 137 -20.54 15.54 -4.34
CA THR A 137 -19.80 15.75 -3.11
C THR A 137 -18.85 14.59 -2.91
N GLY A 138 -17.61 14.87 -2.54
CA GLY A 138 -16.60 13.86 -2.28
C GLY A 138 -15.55 14.32 -1.28
N LEU A 139 -14.75 13.39 -0.82
CA LEU A 139 -13.57 13.65 -0.01
C LEU A 139 -12.32 13.29 -0.83
N PHE A 140 -11.49 14.26 -1.12
CA PHE A 140 -10.20 14.03 -1.77
C PHE A 140 -9.16 13.58 -0.74
N VAL A 141 -8.43 12.52 -1.05
CA VAL A 141 -7.43 11.89 -0.17
C VAL A 141 -6.12 11.73 -0.95
N PRO A 142 -5.19 12.69 -0.86
CA PRO A 142 -3.98 12.72 -1.69
C PRO A 142 -2.98 11.60 -1.40
N GLN A 143 -3.07 10.94 -0.24
CA GLN A 143 -2.12 9.88 0.15
C GLN A 143 -2.35 8.54 -0.57
N ALA A 144 -3.41 8.40 -1.33
CA ALA A 144 -3.64 7.20 -2.13
C ALA A 144 -2.83 7.24 -3.43
N GLY A 145 -2.50 6.07 -3.95
CA GLY A 145 -1.76 5.97 -5.21
C GLY A 145 -1.97 4.61 -5.88
N VAL A 146 -1.25 4.37 -6.96
CA VAL A 146 -1.27 3.10 -7.69
C VAL A 146 0.14 2.67 -8.07
N VAL A 147 0.38 1.35 -8.02
CA VAL A 147 1.65 0.71 -8.40
C VAL A 147 1.38 -0.68 -8.98
N ASP A 148 2.24 -1.16 -9.86
CA ASP A 148 2.25 -2.59 -10.23
C ASP A 148 2.95 -3.41 -9.14
N TYR A 149 2.16 -4.03 -8.26
CA TYR A 149 2.69 -4.93 -7.22
C TYR A 149 3.40 -6.16 -7.81
N GLY A 150 3.08 -6.55 -9.04
CA GLY A 150 3.83 -7.59 -9.74
C GLY A 150 5.27 -7.15 -10.04
N GLU A 151 5.50 -5.89 -10.39
CA GLU A 151 6.83 -5.31 -10.54
C GLU A 151 7.56 -5.25 -9.18
N VAL A 152 6.89 -4.74 -8.14
CA VAL A 152 7.44 -4.67 -6.78
C VAL A 152 7.96 -6.03 -6.28
N VAL A 153 7.22 -7.11 -6.58
CA VAL A 153 7.59 -8.47 -6.17
C VAL A 153 8.78 -9.02 -6.97
N ARG A 154 9.00 -8.55 -8.20
CA ARG A 154 10.10 -9.02 -9.08
C ARG A 154 11.42 -8.29 -8.87
N THR A 155 11.39 -7.14 -8.21
CA THR A 155 12.56 -6.27 -7.94
C THR A 155 13.21 -6.58 -6.63
#